data_38bf2059007eac927d5ae0d9dc12189e
#
_entry.id   38bf2059007eac927d5ae0d9dc12189e
#
_cell.length_a   1.000
_cell.length_b   1.000
_cell.length_c   1.000
_cell.angle_alpha   90.00
_cell.angle_beta   90.00
_cell.angle_gamma   90.00
#
_symmetry.space_group_name_H-M   'P 1'
#
loop_
_entity.id
_entity.type
_entity.pdbx_description
1 polymer ?
#
loop_
_entity_poly.entity_id
_entity_poly.type
_entity_poly.pdbx_seq_one_letter_code
_entity_poly.pdbx_strand_id
1 'polypeptide(L)'
;MIDHCSCSWGLDENISFYRHMYDPGEGYNKEKLPTVNVTIQNTISSQALDTYNHAFGSTLGGENCAFVRNLWASNAGRNPSVGWFGIFNFVNNVVYNWVHRSVDGGDYRAMFNMVNNYYKPGPLTPRDTPVGHRILKPEAGRSKLDYKVYGRVYADGNIM
;
A
#
# COMPACT_ATOMS: atom_id res chain seq x y z
N MET A 1 4.03 -11.48 12.67
CA MET A 1 5.17 -11.05 11.83
C MET A 1 5.28 -11.97 10.62
N ILE A 2 5.55 -11.40 9.44
CA ILE A 2 5.88 -12.13 8.21
C ILE A 2 7.30 -11.71 7.85
N ASP A 3 8.17 -12.69 7.64
CA ASP A 3 9.59 -12.46 7.43
C ASP A 3 10.17 -13.48 6.44
N HIS A 4 11.03 -13.02 5.54
CA HIS A 4 11.70 -13.85 4.52
C HIS A 4 10.74 -14.71 3.67
N CYS A 5 9.62 -14.13 3.27
CA CYS A 5 8.59 -14.79 2.46
C CYS A 5 8.57 -14.26 1.02
N SER A 6 7.87 -14.98 0.15
CA SER A 6 7.53 -14.54 -1.19
C SER A 6 6.05 -14.79 -1.44
N CYS A 7 5.33 -13.77 -1.89
CA CYS A 7 3.91 -13.82 -2.24
C CYS A 7 3.76 -13.38 -3.70
N SER A 8 3.14 -14.21 -4.53
CA SER A 8 2.94 -13.93 -5.95
C SER A 8 1.68 -14.59 -6.48
N TRP A 9 1.25 -14.13 -7.67
CA TRP A 9 0.15 -14.69 -8.43
C TRP A 9 -1.22 -14.58 -7.75
N GLY A 10 -1.39 -13.60 -6.88
CA GLY A 10 -2.70 -13.25 -6.32
C GLY A 10 -3.65 -12.77 -7.43
N LEU A 11 -4.93 -13.12 -7.31
CA LEU A 11 -5.99 -12.70 -8.25
C LEU A 11 -6.50 -11.28 -7.97
N ASP A 12 -6.10 -10.71 -6.84
CA ASP A 12 -6.32 -9.32 -6.44
C ASP A 12 -4.99 -8.80 -5.86
N GLU A 13 -4.86 -8.58 -4.55
CA GLU A 13 -3.56 -8.30 -3.97
C GLU A 13 -2.80 -9.57 -3.59
N ASN A 14 -1.46 -9.54 -3.72
CA ASN A 14 -0.61 -10.63 -3.27
C ASN A 14 -0.55 -10.74 -1.74
N ILE A 15 -0.54 -9.59 -1.04
CA ILE A 15 -0.47 -9.54 0.42
C ILE A 15 -1.11 -8.25 0.94
N SER A 16 -2.14 -8.35 1.78
CA SER A 16 -2.86 -7.18 2.29
C SER A 16 -3.17 -7.26 3.76
N PHE A 17 -2.84 -6.16 4.47
CA PHE A 17 -3.11 -5.99 5.90
C PHE A 17 -3.44 -4.53 6.17
N TYR A 18 -4.72 -4.20 6.38
CA TYR A 18 -5.08 -2.81 6.62
C TYR A 18 -6.31 -2.59 7.50
N ARG A 19 -7.26 -3.53 7.54
CA ARG A 19 -8.49 -3.37 8.33
C ARG A 19 -9.15 -4.69 8.67
N HIS A 20 -9.98 -4.63 9.71
CA HIS A 20 -10.96 -5.64 10.08
C HIS A 20 -12.37 -5.02 10.08
N MET A 21 -13.36 -5.78 9.65
CA MET A 21 -14.76 -5.40 9.80
C MET A 21 -15.31 -6.06 11.06
N TYR A 22 -15.54 -5.24 12.08
CA TYR A 22 -16.20 -5.69 13.29
C TYR A 22 -17.72 -5.59 13.14
N ASP A 23 -18.40 -6.67 13.44
CA ASP A 23 -19.84 -6.74 13.44
C ASP A 23 -20.33 -6.97 14.88
N PRO A 24 -20.88 -5.94 15.56
CA PRO A 24 -21.34 -6.06 16.95
C PRO A 24 -22.67 -6.79 17.10
N GLY A 25 -23.33 -7.20 15.99
CA GLY A 25 -24.60 -7.90 16.00
C GLY A 25 -25.80 -7.04 15.59
N GLU A 26 -27.00 -7.57 15.77
CA GLU A 26 -28.23 -6.90 15.37
C GLU A 26 -28.43 -5.54 16.07
N GLY A 27 -28.87 -4.56 15.31
CA GLY A 27 -29.16 -3.20 15.79
C GLY A 27 -27.94 -2.26 15.84
N TYR A 28 -26.75 -2.71 15.53
CA TYR A 28 -25.53 -1.89 15.52
C TYR A 28 -24.92 -1.77 14.12
N ASN A 29 -24.25 -0.65 13.87
CA ASN A 29 -23.51 -0.47 12.64
C ASN A 29 -22.19 -1.24 12.69
N LYS A 30 -21.84 -1.86 11.57
CA LYS A 30 -20.50 -2.47 11.40
C LYS A 30 -19.42 -1.41 11.41
N GLU A 31 -18.36 -1.65 12.13
CA GLU A 31 -17.22 -0.76 12.25
C GLU A 31 -15.98 -1.30 11.52
N LYS A 32 -15.22 -0.39 10.92
CA LYS A 32 -13.89 -0.69 10.38
C LYS A 32 -12.85 -0.44 11.47
N LEU A 33 -12.25 -1.51 11.93
CA LEU A 33 -11.14 -1.44 12.87
C LEU A 33 -9.81 -1.64 12.13
N PRO A 34 -8.72 -0.98 12.54
CA PRO A 34 -7.41 -1.19 11.95
C PRO A 34 -6.88 -2.59 12.29
N THR A 35 -6.09 -3.15 11.38
CA THR A 35 -5.16 -4.23 11.76
C THR A 35 -4.09 -3.63 12.66
N VAL A 36 -3.66 -4.35 13.68
CA VAL A 36 -2.71 -3.84 14.67
C VAL A 36 -1.48 -4.74 14.82
N ASN A 37 -0.33 -4.14 15.13
CA ASN A 37 0.91 -4.85 15.51
C ASN A 37 1.43 -5.83 14.45
N VAL A 38 1.30 -5.48 13.16
CA VAL A 38 1.82 -6.31 12.07
C VAL A 38 3.16 -5.79 11.59
N THR A 39 4.11 -6.70 11.47
CA THR A 39 5.38 -6.45 10.78
C THR A 39 5.51 -7.37 9.58
N ILE A 40 5.80 -6.80 8.42
CA ILE A 40 6.22 -7.51 7.21
C ILE A 40 7.61 -7.02 6.85
N GLN A 41 8.56 -7.93 6.79
CA GLN A 41 9.94 -7.57 6.48
C GLN A 41 10.63 -8.60 5.59
N ASN A 42 11.66 -8.16 4.86
CA ASN A 42 12.48 -9.01 4.01
C ASN A 42 11.66 -9.92 3.06
N THR A 43 10.50 -9.44 2.62
CA THR A 43 9.49 -10.22 1.91
C THR A 43 9.30 -9.66 0.50
N ILE A 44 8.99 -10.53 -0.44
CA ILE A 44 8.74 -10.17 -1.84
C ILE A 44 7.23 -10.26 -2.12
N SER A 45 6.65 -9.19 -2.69
CA SER A 45 5.32 -9.20 -3.31
C SER A 45 5.48 -8.92 -4.80
N SER A 46 5.24 -9.91 -5.65
CA SER A 46 5.52 -9.76 -7.07
C SER A 46 4.53 -10.48 -7.99
N GLN A 47 4.47 -10.01 -9.24
CA GLN A 47 3.78 -10.70 -10.32
C GLN A 47 2.32 -11.07 -10.00
N ALA A 48 1.57 -10.14 -9.44
CA ALA A 48 0.12 -10.33 -9.26
C ALA A 48 -0.55 -10.55 -10.63
N LEU A 49 -1.53 -11.44 -10.67
CA LEU A 49 -2.22 -11.82 -11.91
C LEU A 49 -3.28 -10.79 -12.30
N ASP A 50 -3.35 -10.45 -13.57
CA ASP A 50 -4.28 -9.44 -14.10
C ASP A 50 -5.64 -10.04 -14.57
N THR A 51 -6.11 -11.06 -13.89
CA THR A 51 -7.33 -11.78 -14.27
C THR A 51 -8.57 -10.88 -14.26
N TYR A 52 -8.62 -9.91 -13.35
CA TYR A 52 -9.76 -9.00 -13.18
C TYR A 52 -9.36 -7.53 -13.22
N ASN A 53 -8.32 -7.16 -13.95
CA ASN A 53 -7.66 -5.84 -13.87
C ASN A 53 -7.19 -5.51 -12.44
N HIS A 54 -6.78 -6.52 -11.68
CA HIS A 54 -6.37 -6.41 -10.28
C HIS A 54 -4.98 -6.99 -10.01
N ALA A 55 -4.05 -6.83 -10.96
CA ALA A 55 -2.64 -7.19 -10.78
C ALA A 55 -1.94 -6.31 -9.72
N PHE A 56 -2.41 -6.39 -8.47
CA PHE A 56 -2.01 -5.48 -7.40
C PHE A 56 -1.06 -6.13 -6.39
N GLY A 57 -0.10 -5.35 -5.92
CA GLY A 57 0.89 -5.82 -4.94
C GLY A 57 0.30 -6.00 -3.55
N SER A 58 -0.25 -4.93 -2.98
CA SER A 58 -0.77 -4.95 -1.60
C SER A 58 -1.65 -3.76 -1.27
N THR A 59 -2.58 -3.94 -0.32
CA THR A 59 -3.15 -2.86 0.46
C THR A 59 -2.61 -2.96 1.88
N LEU A 60 -1.88 -1.95 2.32
CA LEU A 60 -1.21 -1.91 3.62
C LEU A 60 -1.70 -0.73 4.44
N GLY A 61 -1.69 -0.90 5.75
CA GLY A 61 -2.10 0.10 6.71
C GLY A 61 -2.14 -0.51 8.10
N GLY A 62 -3.06 0.00 8.92
CA GLY A 62 -3.21 -0.48 10.29
C GLY A 62 -2.47 0.39 11.29
N GLU A 63 -2.54 0.02 12.55
CA GLU A 63 -1.97 0.76 13.66
C GLU A 63 -0.80 0.00 14.28
N ASN A 64 0.27 0.72 14.57
CA ASN A 64 1.52 0.17 15.06
C ASN A 64 2.07 -0.93 14.11
N CYS A 65 2.05 -0.66 12.81
CA CYS A 65 2.50 -1.60 11.78
C CYS A 65 3.81 -1.13 11.14
N ALA A 66 4.62 -2.08 10.68
CA ALA A 66 5.88 -1.80 10.01
C ALA A 66 6.07 -2.70 8.78
N PHE A 67 6.40 -2.07 7.66
CA PHE A 67 6.68 -2.72 6.38
C PHE A 67 8.09 -2.32 5.96
N VAL A 68 9.07 -3.22 6.17
CA VAL A 68 10.49 -2.86 6.18
C VAL A 68 11.32 -3.82 5.33
N ARG A 69 12.18 -3.28 4.47
CA ARG A 69 13.11 -4.06 3.63
C ARG A 69 12.42 -5.10 2.74
N ASN A 70 11.26 -4.73 2.18
CA ASN A 70 10.52 -5.57 1.26
C ASN A 70 10.76 -5.15 -0.19
N LEU A 71 10.41 -6.04 -1.12
CA LEU A 71 10.39 -5.78 -2.55
C LEU A 71 8.97 -5.93 -3.10
N TRP A 72 8.45 -4.86 -3.71
CA TRP A 72 7.27 -4.90 -4.57
C TRP A 72 7.73 -4.83 -6.02
N ALA A 73 7.54 -5.91 -6.78
CA ALA A 73 8.08 -6.01 -8.13
C ALA A 73 7.05 -6.48 -9.16
N SER A 74 6.98 -5.75 -10.27
CA SER A 74 6.16 -6.16 -11.44
C SER A 74 4.68 -6.42 -11.10
N ASN A 75 4.12 -5.62 -10.19
CA ASN A 75 2.69 -5.52 -9.98
C ASN A 75 2.18 -4.27 -10.68
N ALA A 76 1.01 -4.31 -11.27
CA ALA A 76 0.49 -3.19 -12.06
C ALA A 76 0.26 -1.93 -11.21
N GLY A 77 -0.15 -2.09 -9.96
CA GLY A 77 -0.35 -1.00 -9.01
C GLY A 77 -0.41 -1.46 -7.57
N ARG A 78 -0.77 -0.56 -6.66
CA ARG A 78 -0.83 -0.82 -5.22
C ARG A 78 0.48 -1.40 -4.68
N ASN A 79 1.56 -0.62 -4.77
CA ASN A 79 2.89 -1.05 -4.34
C ASN A 79 3.45 -0.20 -3.15
N PRO A 80 2.74 -0.09 -2.04
CA PRO A 80 1.39 -0.54 -1.73
C PRO A 80 0.29 0.50 -2.05
N SER A 81 -0.98 0.10 -1.94
CA SER A 81 -2.07 1.04 -1.67
C SER A 81 -2.16 1.27 -0.17
N VAL A 82 -2.15 2.53 0.25
CA VAL A 82 -2.25 2.88 1.68
C VAL A 82 -3.70 2.80 2.13
N GLY A 83 -3.96 1.98 3.11
CA GLY A 83 -5.24 1.92 3.80
C GLY A 83 -5.57 3.27 4.47
N TRP A 84 -6.84 3.54 4.68
CA TRP A 84 -7.31 4.83 5.15
C TRP A 84 -7.32 5.02 6.67
N PHE A 85 -6.68 4.11 7.42
CA PHE A 85 -6.70 4.12 8.88
C PHE A 85 -5.38 3.65 9.48
N GLY A 86 -5.00 4.27 10.59
CA GLY A 86 -3.88 3.85 11.43
C GLY A 86 -2.56 4.59 11.19
N ILE A 87 -1.57 4.22 11.98
CA ILE A 87 -0.21 4.76 11.92
C ILE A 87 0.76 3.63 11.60
N PHE A 88 1.53 3.79 10.52
CA PHE A 88 2.48 2.75 10.11
C PHE A 88 3.75 3.30 9.45
N ASN A 89 4.74 2.44 9.35
CA ASN A 89 6.03 2.72 8.73
C ASN A 89 6.23 1.91 7.45
N PHE A 90 6.56 2.58 6.36
CA PHE A 90 6.98 2.01 5.09
C PHE A 90 8.43 2.45 4.82
N VAL A 91 9.40 1.61 5.19
CA VAL A 91 10.80 2.03 5.34
C VAL A 91 11.77 1.05 4.68
N ASN A 92 12.77 1.58 3.98
CA ASN A 92 13.83 0.80 3.33
C ASN A 92 13.30 -0.25 2.34
N ASN A 93 12.20 0.01 1.67
CA ASN A 93 11.63 -0.90 0.69
C ASN A 93 12.09 -0.56 -0.73
N VAL A 94 11.96 -1.53 -1.63
CA VAL A 94 12.13 -1.35 -3.06
C VAL A 94 10.79 -1.52 -3.76
N VAL A 95 10.44 -0.58 -4.62
CA VAL A 95 9.29 -0.67 -5.53
C VAL A 95 9.81 -0.65 -6.96
N TYR A 96 9.57 -1.72 -7.71
CA TYR A 96 10.11 -1.91 -9.04
C TYR A 96 9.04 -2.21 -10.08
N ASN A 97 9.14 -1.57 -11.26
CA ASN A 97 8.44 -1.98 -12.48
C ASN A 97 6.91 -1.99 -12.37
N TRP A 98 6.32 -0.92 -11.87
CA TRP A 98 4.86 -0.74 -11.82
C TRP A 98 4.30 -0.27 -13.16
N VAL A 99 3.00 -0.47 -13.41
CA VAL A 99 2.31 -0.07 -14.65
C VAL A 99 1.59 1.27 -14.47
N HIS A 100 0.77 1.42 -13.45
CA HIS A 100 -0.02 2.65 -13.27
C HIS A 100 0.13 3.33 -11.90
N ARG A 101 0.66 2.65 -10.90
CA ARG A 101 0.90 3.27 -9.58
C ARG A 101 2.04 2.60 -8.85
N SER A 102 2.94 3.39 -8.33
CA SER A 102 3.85 2.98 -7.28
C SER A 102 3.06 2.87 -5.96
N VAL A 103 3.16 3.84 -5.06
CA VAL A 103 2.32 3.93 -3.87
C VAL A 103 1.08 4.79 -4.16
N ASP A 104 -0.07 4.41 -3.62
CA ASP A 104 -1.30 5.22 -3.72
C ASP A 104 -2.13 5.17 -2.42
N GLY A 105 -3.16 6.00 -2.33
CA GLY A 105 -4.07 6.00 -1.20
C GLY A 105 -3.73 7.02 -0.13
N GLY A 106 -3.98 6.69 1.12
CA GLY A 106 -3.64 7.54 2.26
C GLY A 106 -4.62 8.67 2.52
N ASP A 107 -5.93 8.42 2.46
CA ASP A 107 -6.92 9.42 2.79
C ASP A 107 -7.28 9.45 4.29
N TYR A 108 -7.85 10.56 4.73
CA TYR A 108 -8.50 10.81 6.02
C TYR A 108 -7.63 10.51 7.25
N ARG A 109 -7.71 9.31 7.82
CA ARG A 109 -7.04 8.93 9.06
C ARG A 109 -5.71 8.20 8.84
N ALA A 110 -5.30 8.00 7.61
CA ALA A 110 -4.02 7.36 7.36
C ALA A 110 -2.87 8.30 7.77
N MET A 111 -1.99 7.82 8.61
CA MET A 111 -0.75 8.49 8.98
C MET A 111 0.41 7.52 8.76
N PHE A 112 1.37 7.89 7.96
CA PHE A 112 2.44 6.95 7.62
C PHE A 112 3.76 7.65 7.29
N ASN A 113 4.83 6.91 7.54
CA ASN A 113 6.17 7.33 7.19
C ASN A 113 6.61 6.57 5.92
N MET A 114 7.09 7.31 4.93
CA MET A 114 7.77 6.78 3.75
C MET A 114 9.24 7.21 3.82
N VAL A 115 10.11 6.33 4.29
CA VAL A 115 11.49 6.71 4.57
C VAL A 115 12.48 5.75 3.88
N ASN A 116 13.46 6.33 3.20
CA ASN A 116 14.56 5.59 2.56
C ASN A 116 14.10 4.49 1.60
N ASN A 117 12.98 4.66 0.91
CA ASN A 117 12.53 3.70 -0.09
C ASN A 117 13.16 4.00 -1.45
N TYR A 118 13.39 2.96 -2.24
CA TYR A 118 13.90 3.07 -3.60
C TYR A 118 12.81 2.70 -4.61
N TYR A 119 12.51 3.63 -5.50
CA TYR A 119 11.53 3.47 -6.57
C TYR A 119 12.25 3.37 -7.91
N LYS A 120 12.24 2.18 -8.51
CA LYS A 120 12.93 1.92 -9.77
C LYS A 120 11.94 1.65 -10.89
N PRO A 121 11.71 2.62 -11.81
CA PRO A 121 10.97 2.36 -13.03
C PRO A 121 11.58 1.21 -13.82
N GLY A 122 10.75 0.29 -14.28
CA GLY A 122 11.16 -0.86 -15.07
C GLY A 122 10.61 -0.83 -16.50
N PRO A 123 10.72 -1.94 -17.24
CA PRO A 123 10.24 -2.02 -18.63
C PRO A 123 8.74 -1.76 -18.80
N LEU A 124 7.92 -2.07 -17.79
CA LEU A 124 6.47 -1.87 -17.84
C LEU A 124 6.04 -0.48 -17.34
N THR A 125 6.93 0.27 -16.70
CA THR A 125 6.61 1.57 -16.13
C THR A 125 6.55 2.63 -17.23
N PRO A 126 5.41 3.33 -17.43
CA PRO A 126 5.32 4.42 -18.41
C PRO A 126 6.26 5.57 -18.05
N ARG A 127 7.11 5.96 -18.99
CA ARG A 127 8.12 7.01 -18.76
C ARG A 127 7.65 8.41 -19.12
N ASP A 128 6.69 8.51 -20.04
CA ASP A 128 6.23 9.79 -20.62
C ASP A 128 4.99 10.36 -19.89
N THR A 129 4.67 9.83 -18.73
CA THR A 129 3.53 10.25 -17.91
C THR A 129 3.96 10.46 -16.45
N PRO A 130 3.17 11.22 -15.66
CA PRO A 130 3.45 11.38 -14.23
C PRO A 130 3.58 10.07 -13.45
N VAL A 131 3.05 8.97 -13.97
CA VAL A 131 3.14 7.65 -13.36
C VAL A 131 4.58 7.21 -13.16
N GLY A 132 5.45 7.46 -14.13
CA GLY A 132 6.86 7.08 -14.08
C GLY A 132 7.72 7.92 -13.12
N HIS A 133 7.21 9.05 -12.66
CA HIS A 133 7.95 10.05 -11.89
C HIS A 133 7.31 10.35 -10.51
N ARG A 134 6.37 9.52 -10.08
CA ARG A 134 5.60 9.77 -8.87
C ARG A 134 5.74 8.62 -7.89
N ILE A 135 6.26 8.90 -6.71
CA ILE A 135 6.38 7.92 -5.62
C ILE A 135 5.08 7.70 -4.84
N LEU A 136 4.18 8.69 -4.83
CA LEU A 136 2.90 8.61 -4.14
C LEU A 136 1.80 9.29 -4.95
N LYS A 137 0.67 8.61 -5.14
CA LYS A 137 -0.59 9.20 -5.61
C LYS A 137 -1.55 9.32 -4.43
N PRO A 138 -1.66 10.49 -3.77
CA PRO A 138 -2.59 10.63 -2.65
C PRO A 138 -4.04 10.53 -3.15
N GLU A 139 -4.89 9.93 -2.34
CA GLU A 139 -6.33 9.81 -2.59
C GLU A 139 -7.13 10.29 -1.39
N ALA A 140 -8.32 10.85 -1.63
CA ALA A 140 -9.19 11.44 -0.62
C ALA A 140 -10.66 11.13 -0.87
N GLY A 141 -11.01 9.90 -1.11
CA GLY A 141 -12.39 9.54 -1.44
C GLY A 141 -12.87 8.24 -0.82
N ARG A 142 -11.97 7.45 -0.27
CA ARG A 142 -12.31 6.15 0.32
C ARG A 142 -13.01 6.24 1.67
N SER A 143 -12.83 7.35 2.37
CA SER A 143 -13.49 7.65 3.65
C SER A 143 -15.00 7.96 3.51
N LYS A 144 -15.47 8.24 2.29
CA LYS A 144 -16.85 8.64 1.99
C LYS A 144 -17.32 9.88 2.78
N LEU A 145 -16.40 10.77 3.11
CA LEU A 145 -16.73 12.08 3.68
C LEU A 145 -17.22 13.03 2.59
N ASP A 146 -18.08 13.97 2.97
CA ASP A 146 -18.64 14.98 2.06
C ASP A 146 -17.59 15.94 1.49
N TYR A 147 -16.43 15.99 2.11
CA TYR A 147 -15.29 16.78 1.70
C TYR A 147 -14.01 15.92 1.60
N LYS A 148 -13.10 16.36 0.77
CA LYS A 148 -11.84 15.66 0.56
C LYS A 148 -10.88 15.91 1.71
N VAL A 149 -10.57 14.87 2.46
CA VAL A 149 -9.55 14.89 3.52
C VAL A 149 -8.46 13.89 3.17
N TYR A 150 -7.25 14.41 3.04
CA TYR A 150 -6.06 13.60 2.85
C TYR A 150 -5.49 13.16 4.21
N GLY A 151 -4.89 12.01 4.23
CA GLY A 151 -4.07 11.55 5.35
C GLY A 151 -2.79 12.38 5.50
N ARG A 152 -1.94 11.97 6.40
CA ARG A 152 -0.65 12.63 6.66
C ARG A 152 0.49 11.68 6.32
N VAL A 153 1.49 12.20 5.62
CA VAL A 153 2.70 11.45 5.29
C VAL A 153 3.92 12.26 5.71
N TYR A 154 4.86 11.58 6.34
CA TYR A 154 6.24 12.05 6.45
C TYR A 154 7.07 11.29 5.41
N ALA A 155 7.74 12.02 4.54
CA ALA A 155 8.54 11.45 3.45
C ALA A 155 9.95 12.00 3.50
N ASP A 156 10.95 11.12 3.64
CA ASP A 156 12.35 11.50 3.72
C ASP A 156 13.25 10.42 3.11
N GLY A 157 14.38 10.82 2.52
CA GLY A 157 15.39 9.91 1.99
C GLY A 157 14.94 8.96 0.88
N ASN A 158 13.76 9.16 0.28
CA ASN A 158 13.28 8.32 -0.82
C ASN A 158 14.01 8.69 -2.13
N ILE A 159 14.37 7.67 -2.92
CA ILE A 159 15.10 7.80 -4.18
C ILE A 159 14.27 7.21 -5.33
N MET A 160 14.29 7.89 -6.48
CA MET A 160 13.72 7.39 -7.73
C MET A 160 14.78 7.44 -8.84
#